data_d1366cccdb26ff986b7a1d3ddc041c6e
#
_entry.id   d1366cccdb26ff986b7a1d3ddc041c6e
#
_cell.length_a   1.000
_cell.length_b   1.000
_cell.length_c   1.000
_cell.angle_alpha   90.00
_cell.angle_beta   90.00
_cell.angle_gamma   90.00
#
_symmetry.space_group_name_H-M   'P 1'
#
loop_
_entity.id
_entity.type
_entity.pdbx_description
1 polymer ?
#
loop_
_entity_poly.entity_id
_entity_poly.type
_entity_poly.pdbx_seq_one_letter_code
_entity_poly.pdbx_strand_id
1 'polypeptide(L)'
;NGLEVVAWARSLSQRIGIVVLTMSNMPEHVLASMQSGASSHVDKASPSSELLSAIKASSVKPLSFTARKLTQAIDAKNREVGLTPRELEILEKLPTGDTVLEIAAQLFVTESTVKTHLASIYKKFGVKNRVQCINTARKIGLLP
;
A
#
# COMPACT_ATOMS: atom_id res chain seq x y z
N ASN A 1 7.25 18.69 -8.90
CA ASN A 1 6.26 18.80 -7.83
C ASN A 1 6.77 18.14 -6.54
N GLY A 2 6.04 18.27 -5.41
CA GLY A 2 6.50 17.74 -4.13
C GLY A 2 6.72 16.23 -4.12
N LEU A 3 5.95 15.46 -4.88
CA LEU A 3 6.10 13.99 -4.95
C LEU A 3 7.35 13.56 -5.73
N GLU A 4 7.80 14.35 -6.68
CA GLU A 4 9.09 14.13 -7.37
C GLU A 4 10.26 14.29 -6.41
N VAL A 5 10.18 15.26 -5.50
CA VAL A 5 11.18 15.44 -4.43
C VAL A 5 11.17 14.24 -3.48
N VAL A 6 9.98 13.70 -3.12
CA VAL A 6 9.87 12.48 -2.31
C VAL A 6 10.56 11.30 -3.00
N ALA A 7 10.25 11.06 -4.28
CA ALA A 7 10.83 9.97 -5.04
C ALA A 7 12.37 10.11 -5.17
N TRP A 8 12.84 11.33 -5.44
CA TRP A 8 14.28 11.64 -5.47
C TRP A 8 14.95 11.39 -4.12
N ALA A 9 14.41 11.91 -3.02
CA ALA A 9 14.96 11.69 -1.69
C ALA A 9 14.99 10.21 -1.30
N ARG A 10 13.94 9.46 -1.67
CA ARG A 10 13.87 8.02 -1.44
C ARG A 10 14.90 7.24 -2.26
N SER A 11 15.22 7.67 -3.48
CA SER A 11 16.26 7.06 -4.31
C SER A 11 17.67 7.23 -3.71
N LEU A 12 17.89 8.30 -2.96
CA LEU A 12 19.17 8.56 -2.30
C LEU A 12 19.34 7.75 -1.00
N SER A 13 18.25 7.50 -0.26
CA SER A 13 18.35 6.78 1.02
C SER A 13 17.03 6.16 1.43
N GLN A 14 17.10 4.90 1.84
CA GLN A 14 15.97 4.19 2.47
C GLN A 14 15.83 4.47 3.98
N ARG A 15 16.78 5.19 4.57
CA ARG A 15 16.80 5.49 6.02
C ARG A 15 16.14 6.82 6.37
N ILE A 16 15.83 7.65 5.39
CA ILE A 16 15.19 8.95 5.62
C ILE A 16 13.68 8.75 5.85
N GLY A 17 13.15 9.27 6.96
CA GLY A 17 11.71 9.43 7.15
C GLY A 17 11.20 10.61 6.32
N ILE A 18 10.19 10.40 5.48
CA ILE A 18 9.64 11.42 4.60
C ILE A 18 8.16 11.60 4.90
N VAL A 19 7.79 12.77 5.41
CA VAL A 19 6.40 13.14 5.70
C VAL A 19 5.91 14.14 4.65
N VAL A 20 4.88 13.78 3.91
CA VAL A 20 4.19 14.69 2.99
C VAL A 20 3.15 15.47 3.75
N LEU A 21 3.26 16.80 3.73
CA LEU A 21 2.31 17.73 4.35
C LEU A 21 1.56 18.46 3.25
N THR A 22 0.24 18.32 3.19
CA THR A 22 -0.58 18.81 2.08
C THR A 22 -1.94 19.36 2.54
N MET A 23 -2.58 20.16 1.70
CA MET A 23 -3.97 20.62 1.90
C MET A 23 -5.00 19.61 1.34
N SER A 24 -4.56 18.54 0.68
CA SER A 24 -5.46 17.60 0.01
C SER A 24 -5.36 16.21 0.59
N ASN A 25 -6.50 15.69 1.03
CA ASN A 25 -6.71 14.32 1.50
C ASN A 25 -7.52 13.46 0.52
N MET A 26 -7.52 13.82 -0.75
CA MET A 26 -8.14 12.99 -1.77
C MET A 26 -7.46 11.62 -1.83
N PRO A 27 -8.22 10.52 -1.99
CA PRO A 27 -7.67 9.16 -2.00
C PRO A 27 -6.48 9.00 -2.96
N GLU A 28 -6.57 9.58 -4.14
CA GLU A 28 -5.50 9.56 -5.14
C GLU A 28 -4.21 10.23 -4.67
N HIS A 29 -4.28 11.32 -3.90
CA HIS A 29 -3.10 12.02 -3.37
C HIS A 29 -2.44 11.25 -2.23
N VAL A 30 -3.24 10.57 -1.40
CA VAL A 30 -2.73 9.68 -0.36
C VAL A 30 -1.96 8.51 -0.99
N LEU A 31 -2.55 7.86 -2.02
CA LEU A 31 -1.91 6.76 -2.74
C LEU A 31 -0.67 7.21 -3.51
N ALA A 32 -0.72 8.38 -4.15
CA ALA A 32 0.43 8.95 -4.86
C ALA A 32 1.60 9.23 -3.91
N SER A 33 1.33 9.71 -2.69
CA SER A 33 2.37 9.90 -1.66
C SER A 33 3.01 8.56 -1.26
N MET A 34 2.19 7.51 -1.05
CA MET A 34 2.67 6.18 -0.75
C MET A 34 3.55 5.63 -1.89
N GLN A 35 3.07 5.72 -3.14
CA GLN A 35 3.80 5.24 -4.32
C GLN A 35 5.12 5.97 -4.57
N SER A 36 5.20 7.26 -4.21
CA SER A 36 6.43 8.06 -4.32
C SER A 36 7.48 7.69 -3.26
N GLY A 37 7.13 6.83 -2.29
CA GLY A 37 8.04 6.37 -1.25
C GLY A 37 8.03 7.24 0.01
N ALA A 38 6.99 8.03 0.24
CA ALA A 38 6.78 8.72 1.51
C ALA A 38 6.61 7.72 2.66
N SER A 39 6.92 8.15 3.87
CA SER A 39 6.68 7.39 5.11
C SER A 39 5.33 7.77 5.72
N SER A 40 4.83 8.96 5.45
CA SER A 40 3.52 9.42 5.93
C SER A 40 2.94 10.53 5.05
N HIS A 41 1.60 10.61 5.08
CA HIS A 41 0.82 11.68 4.46
C HIS A 41 -0.07 12.31 5.54
N VAL A 42 0.10 13.62 5.77
CA VAL A 42 -0.59 14.39 6.81
C VAL A 42 -1.28 15.60 6.18
N ASP A 43 -2.51 15.85 6.59
CA ASP A 43 -3.24 17.06 6.20
C ASP A 43 -2.69 18.27 6.95
N LYS A 44 -2.49 19.40 6.27
CA LYS A 44 -2.11 20.68 6.89
C LYS A 44 -3.18 21.19 7.87
N ALA A 45 -4.42 20.78 7.72
CA ALA A 45 -5.50 21.10 8.65
C ALA A 45 -5.56 20.17 9.88
N SER A 46 -4.77 19.10 9.92
CA SER A 46 -4.70 18.19 11.07
C SER A 46 -4.04 18.88 12.28
N PRO A 47 -4.38 18.44 13.50
CA PRO A 47 -3.68 18.92 14.71
C PRO A 47 -2.17 18.67 14.64
N SER A 48 -1.38 19.57 15.21
CA SER A 48 0.09 19.45 15.24
C SER A 48 0.59 18.17 15.90
N SER A 49 -0.19 17.59 16.81
CA SER A 49 0.09 16.28 17.41
C SER A 49 0.13 15.14 16.40
N GLU A 50 -0.69 15.20 15.35
CA GLU A 50 -0.68 14.21 14.27
C GLU A 50 0.62 14.31 13.45
N LEU A 51 1.04 15.52 13.10
CA LEU A 51 2.30 15.77 12.43
C LEU A 51 3.50 15.27 13.25
N LEU A 52 3.54 15.58 14.55
CA LEU A 52 4.60 15.12 15.44
C LEU A 52 4.64 13.59 15.55
N SER A 53 3.48 12.95 15.62
CA SER A 53 3.39 11.48 15.62
C SER A 53 3.88 10.87 14.32
N ALA A 54 3.53 11.47 13.18
CA ALA A 54 3.99 11.04 11.86
C ALA A 54 5.52 11.18 11.72
N ILE A 55 6.11 12.27 12.20
CA ILE A 55 7.56 12.49 12.19
C ILE A 55 8.28 11.42 13.03
N LYS A 56 7.80 11.18 14.26
CA LYS A 56 8.37 10.15 15.15
C LYS A 56 8.27 8.76 14.53
N ALA A 57 7.11 8.38 14.01
CA ALA A 57 6.92 7.08 13.37
C ALA A 57 7.81 6.90 12.14
N SER A 58 7.93 7.94 11.31
CA SER A 58 8.75 7.93 10.11
C SER A 58 10.25 7.83 10.41
N SER A 59 10.72 8.36 11.54
CA SER A 59 12.13 8.24 11.96
C SER A 59 12.47 6.81 12.41
N VAL A 60 11.50 6.09 12.97
CA VAL A 60 11.70 4.70 13.44
C VAL A 60 11.52 3.68 12.32
N LYS A 61 10.51 3.89 11.48
CA LYS A 61 10.17 2.99 10.35
C LYS A 61 10.03 3.79 9.04
N PRO A 62 11.14 4.21 8.41
CA PRO A 62 11.12 5.08 7.23
C PRO A 62 10.39 4.52 6.02
N LEU A 63 10.33 3.20 5.88
CA LEU A 63 9.70 2.52 4.74
C LEU A 63 8.23 2.12 4.99
N SER A 64 7.75 2.27 6.23
CA SER A 64 6.33 2.07 6.55
C SER A 64 5.52 3.31 6.19
N PHE A 65 4.45 3.14 5.41
CA PHE A 65 3.56 4.25 5.09
C PHE A 65 2.38 4.33 6.06
N THR A 66 2.09 5.53 6.55
CA THR A 66 0.94 5.81 7.40
C THR A 66 0.19 7.05 6.91
N ALA A 67 -1.13 6.97 6.89
CA ALA A 67 -2.01 8.10 6.60
C ALA A 67 -3.38 7.86 7.23
N ARG A 68 -4.02 8.93 7.71
CA ARG A 68 -5.33 8.86 8.37
C ARG A 68 -6.42 8.24 7.49
N LYS A 69 -6.37 8.50 6.18
CA LYS A 69 -7.35 8.01 5.21
C LYS A 69 -6.81 6.88 4.33
N LEU A 70 -5.74 6.21 4.74
CA LEU A 70 -5.11 5.15 3.92
C LEU A 70 -6.10 4.03 3.58
N THR A 71 -6.83 3.52 4.57
CA THR A 71 -7.83 2.47 4.35
C THR A 71 -8.88 2.89 3.33
N GLN A 72 -9.42 4.11 3.47
CA GLN A 72 -10.42 4.64 2.52
C GLN A 72 -9.85 4.80 1.11
N ALA A 73 -8.58 5.21 0.99
CA ALA A 73 -7.91 5.35 -0.30
C ALA A 73 -7.70 3.98 -0.98
N ILE A 74 -7.28 2.97 -0.22
CA ILE A 74 -7.14 1.59 -0.72
C ILE A 74 -8.50 1.02 -1.12
N ASP A 75 -9.54 1.20 -0.31
CA ASP A 75 -10.90 0.72 -0.61
C ASP A 75 -11.47 1.36 -1.88
N ALA A 76 -11.22 2.65 -2.09
CA ALA A 76 -11.64 3.34 -3.32
C ALA A 76 -10.93 2.76 -4.54
N LYS A 77 -9.62 2.53 -4.46
CA LYS A 77 -8.83 1.93 -5.54
C LYS A 77 -9.21 0.47 -5.78
N ASN A 78 -9.47 -0.28 -4.72
CA ASN A 78 -9.96 -1.65 -4.82
C ASN A 78 -11.28 -1.74 -5.58
N ARG A 79 -12.22 -0.83 -5.32
CA ARG A 79 -13.49 -0.76 -6.07
C ARG A 79 -13.27 -0.45 -7.55
N GLU A 80 -12.32 0.42 -7.88
CA GLU A 80 -11.94 0.74 -9.26
C GLU A 80 -11.39 -0.50 -10.00
N VAL A 81 -10.54 -1.29 -9.33
CA VAL A 81 -9.94 -2.52 -9.90
C VAL A 81 -10.91 -3.70 -9.89
N GLY A 82 -11.94 -3.65 -9.04
CA GLY A 82 -12.98 -4.68 -8.93
C GLY A 82 -12.54 -5.93 -8.16
N LEU A 83 -11.58 -5.81 -7.24
CA LEU A 83 -11.25 -6.91 -6.32
C LEU A 83 -12.35 -7.12 -5.29
N THR A 84 -12.62 -8.37 -4.98
CA THR A 84 -13.47 -8.74 -3.85
C THR A 84 -12.72 -8.56 -2.52
N PRO A 85 -13.43 -8.41 -1.37
CA PRO A 85 -12.77 -8.36 -0.07
C PRO A 85 -11.83 -9.54 0.19
N ARG A 86 -12.19 -10.72 -0.27
CA ARG A 86 -11.37 -11.93 -0.10
C ARG A 86 -10.10 -11.92 -0.97
N GLU A 87 -10.22 -11.41 -2.17
CA GLU A 87 -9.06 -11.23 -3.04
C GLU A 87 -8.08 -10.19 -2.47
N LEU A 88 -8.60 -9.12 -1.85
CA LEU A 88 -7.77 -8.12 -1.20
C LEU A 88 -7.01 -8.70 0.01
N GLU A 89 -7.68 -9.47 0.87
CA GLU A 89 -7.05 -10.17 1.99
C GLU A 89 -5.88 -11.08 1.53
N ILE A 90 -6.08 -11.81 0.42
CA ILE A 90 -5.05 -12.66 -0.15
C ILE A 90 -3.92 -11.82 -0.74
N LEU A 91 -4.25 -10.74 -1.46
CA LEU A 91 -3.27 -9.83 -2.05
C LEU A 91 -2.33 -9.25 -0.99
N GLU A 92 -2.86 -8.84 0.15
CA GLU A 92 -2.11 -8.29 1.27
C GLU A 92 -1.10 -9.29 1.89
N LYS A 93 -1.37 -10.59 1.75
CA LYS A 93 -0.46 -11.66 2.21
C LYS A 93 0.65 -11.99 1.22
N LEU A 94 0.54 -11.61 -0.04
CA LEU A 94 1.55 -11.98 -1.04
C LEU A 94 2.96 -11.43 -0.75
N PRO A 95 3.14 -10.19 -0.26
CA PRO A 95 4.49 -9.66 0.01
C PRO A 95 5.20 -10.30 1.19
N THR A 96 4.50 -11.04 2.07
CA THR A 96 5.10 -11.65 3.27
C THR A 96 6.08 -12.78 2.96
N GLY A 97 6.02 -13.35 1.76
CA GLY A 97 6.80 -14.53 1.39
C GLY A 97 6.14 -15.86 1.77
N ASP A 98 4.97 -15.83 2.41
CA ASP A 98 4.23 -17.03 2.79
C ASP A 98 3.85 -17.88 1.57
N THR A 99 3.88 -19.18 1.74
CA THR A 99 3.39 -20.14 0.73
C THR A 99 1.87 -20.09 0.62
N VAL A 100 1.32 -20.58 -0.48
CA VAL A 100 -0.14 -20.70 -0.65
C VAL A 100 -0.78 -21.51 0.48
N LEU A 101 -0.10 -22.53 0.99
CA LEU A 101 -0.56 -23.36 2.10
C LEU A 101 -0.63 -22.55 3.41
N GLU A 102 0.40 -21.74 3.69
CA GLU A 102 0.44 -20.88 4.88
C GLU A 102 -0.63 -19.78 4.82
N ILE A 103 -0.82 -19.16 3.65
CA ILE A 103 -1.90 -18.19 3.42
C ILE A 103 -3.27 -18.84 3.65
N ALA A 104 -3.47 -20.06 3.12
CA ALA A 104 -4.71 -20.81 3.32
C ALA A 104 -5.01 -21.08 4.80
N ALA A 105 -3.98 -21.49 5.56
CA ALA A 105 -4.09 -21.71 7.00
C ALA A 105 -4.44 -20.42 7.77
N GLN A 106 -3.78 -19.30 7.46
CA GLN A 106 -4.05 -18.00 8.08
C GLN A 106 -5.46 -17.49 7.81
N LEU A 107 -6.01 -17.79 6.64
CA LEU A 107 -7.34 -17.35 6.22
C LEU A 107 -8.44 -18.38 6.47
N PHE A 108 -8.12 -19.51 7.09
CA PHE A 108 -9.05 -20.60 7.39
C PHE A 108 -9.79 -21.14 6.15
N VAL A 109 -9.07 -21.31 5.05
CA VAL A 109 -9.57 -21.88 3.80
C VAL A 109 -8.64 -22.97 3.28
N THR A 110 -9.06 -23.63 2.18
CA THR A 110 -8.21 -24.62 1.52
C THR A 110 -7.18 -23.95 0.58
N GLU A 111 -6.09 -24.65 0.32
CA GLU A 111 -5.09 -24.22 -0.67
C GLU A 111 -5.71 -24.01 -2.06
N SER A 112 -6.64 -24.90 -2.46
CA SER A 112 -7.39 -24.78 -3.71
C SER A 112 -8.20 -23.47 -3.79
N THR A 113 -8.80 -23.06 -2.69
CA THR A 113 -9.54 -21.78 -2.60
C THR A 113 -8.61 -20.58 -2.82
N VAL A 114 -7.43 -20.58 -2.18
CA VAL A 114 -6.42 -19.52 -2.38
C VAL A 114 -5.95 -19.48 -3.83
N LYS A 115 -5.66 -20.64 -4.44
CA LYS A 115 -5.26 -20.73 -5.85
C LYS A 115 -6.32 -20.16 -6.80
N THR A 116 -7.60 -20.43 -6.53
CA THR A 116 -8.71 -19.89 -7.33
C THR A 116 -8.77 -18.36 -7.24
N HIS A 117 -8.63 -17.80 -6.05
CA HIS A 117 -8.61 -16.35 -5.87
C HIS A 117 -7.37 -15.72 -6.51
N LEU A 118 -6.19 -16.35 -6.40
CA LEU A 118 -4.97 -15.87 -7.07
C LEU A 118 -5.14 -15.84 -8.60
N ALA A 119 -5.73 -16.86 -9.18
CA ALA A 119 -6.01 -16.89 -10.62
C ALA A 119 -6.94 -15.73 -11.03
N SER A 120 -7.96 -15.44 -10.23
CA SER A 120 -8.85 -14.31 -10.45
C SER A 120 -8.12 -12.96 -10.34
N ILE A 121 -7.30 -12.76 -9.31
CA ILE A 121 -6.48 -11.55 -9.12
C ILE A 121 -5.54 -11.36 -10.32
N TYR A 122 -4.84 -12.41 -10.72
CA TYR A 122 -3.90 -12.36 -11.85
C TYR A 122 -4.61 -11.98 -13.15
N LYS A 123 -5.81 -12.50 -13.38
CA LYS A 123 -6.63 -12.14 -14.53
C LYS A 123 -7.03 -10.67 -14.50
N LYS A 124 -7.48 -10.15 -13.34
CA LYS A 124 -7.88 -8.76 -13.15
C LYS A 124 -6.72 -7.78 -13.34
N PHE A 125 -5.51 -8.18 -12.95
CA PHE A 125 -4.30 -7.37 -13.11
C PHE A 125 -3.60 -7.57 -14.46
N GLY A 126 -3.97 -8.58 -15.23
CA GLY A 126 -3.29 -8.92 -16.48
C GLY A 126 -1.86 -9.44 -16.27
N VAL A 127 -1.61 -10.14 -15.16
CA VAL A 127 -0.30 -10.68 -14.78
C VAL A 127 -0.29 -12.20 -14.75
N LYS A 128 0.91 -12.80 -14.72
CA LYS A 128 1.08 -14.26 -14.85
C LYS A 128 1.64 -14.94 -13.59
N ASN A 129 2.22 -14.17 -12.66
CA ASN A 129 2.87 -14.73 -11.46
C ASN A 129 2.79 -13.78 -10.28
N ARG A 130 3.19 -14.30 -9.10
CA ARG A 130 3.16 -13.60 -7.82
C ARG A 130 3.99 -12.31 -7.84
N VAL A 131 5.18 -12.33 -8.41
CA VAL A 131 6.07 -11.16 -8.45
C VAL A 131 5.44 -10.03 -9.27
N GLN A 132 4.92 -10.35 -10.46
CA GLN A 132 4.21 -9.37 -11.29
C GLN A 132 2.96 -8.85 -10.59
N CYS A 133 2.23 -9.70 -9.88
CA CYS A 133 1.05 -9.31 -9.11
C CYS A 133 1.40 -8.29 -8.01
N ILE A 134 2.41 -8.56 -7.21
CA ILE A 134 2.88 -7.66 -6.15
C ILE A 134 3.34 -6.32 -6.74
N ASN A 135 4.15 -6.36 -7.80
CA ASN A 135 4.65 -5.14 -8.46
C ASN A 135 3.50 -4.30 -9.04
N THR A 136 2.52 -4.94 -9.68
CA THR A 136 1.34 -4.26 -10.21
C THR A 136 0.51 -3.66 -9.08
N ALA A 137 0.25 -4.41 -8.00
CA ALA A 137 -0.49 -3.93 -6.85
C ALA A 137 0.17 -2.71 -6.19
N ARG A 138 1.50 -2.71 -6.08
CA ARG A 138 2.27 -1.54 -5.60
C ARG A 138 2.15 -0.36 -6.55
N LYS A 139 2.29 -0.59 -7.86
CA LYS A 139 2.20 0.45 -8.89
C LYS A 139 0.85 1.17 -8.89
N ILE A 140 -0.24 0.43 -8.67
CA ILE A 140 -1.60 0.99 -8.65
C ILE A 140 -2.07 1.43 -7.25
N GLY A 141 -1.24 1.25 -6.21
CA GLY A 141 -1.50 1.73 -4.85
C GLY A 141 -2.37 0.84 -3.97
N LEU A 142 -2.50 -0.44 -4.30
CA LEU A 142 -3.18 -1.44 -3.45
C LEU A 142 -2.27 -2.08 -2.40
N LEU A 143 -0.96 -2.00 -2.60
CA LEU A 143 0.06 -2.41 -1.64
C LEU A 143 1.07 -1.28 -1.41
N PRO A 144 1.63 -1.20 -0.20
CA PRO A 144 2.74 -0.30 0.11
C PRO A 144 4.00 -0.59 -0.70
#